data_a0308522f87b3a95b74ed92740e65bd4
#
_entry.id   a0308522f87b3a95b74ed92740e65bd4
#
_cell.length_a   1.000
_cell.length_b   1.000
_cell.length_c   1.000
_cell.angle_alpha   90.00
_cell.angle_beta   90.00
_cell.angle_gamma   90.00
#
_symmetry.space_group_name_H-M   'P 1'
#
loop_
_entity.id
_entity.type
_entity.pdbx_description
1 polymer ?
#
loop_
_entity_poly.entity_id
_entity_poly.type
_entity_poly.pdbx_seq_one_letter_code
_entity_poly.pdbx_strand_id
1 'polypeptide(L)'
;KTLNVGISTRVFDRFSVELEFYNRQTDDMLMGYPLSYTTGHGSSVENVASMRNRGFDITLGVDILKTRDFSWSVSGNLNYNKNEITKLFNGLDEYTLPDTGLKMKVGKPWGEYYYVRWAGVDPRDGYNTWYDKNGNLTKSYSEEDAVFVGKQRYAPWSGGFGTQFGWKGISVSADFSFMLGQYMLNNERFFTENPTFAGSDNQTVEMLTMWQKPGDVTRIATPDSPMQFDTHLLENASFMRMKNLTVGYTLPPKVIQKTGVISNARIYFVGRNLLTVTKYKGYDPEVDSNI
;
A
#
# COMPACT_ATOMS: atom_id res chain seq x y z
N LYS A 1 -22.01 -13.42 -2.44
CA LYS A 1 -21.81 -14.78 -3.02
C LYS A 1 -20.32 -15.02 -3.17
N THR A 2 -19.83 -16.21 -2.78
CA THR A 2 -18.41 -16.56 -2.86
C THR A 2 -18.27 -17.92 -3.50
N LEU A 3 -17.36 -18.05 -4.45
CA LEU A 3 -16.89 -19.31 -5.00
C LEU A 3 -15.39 -19.39 -4.71
N ASN A 4 -14.97 -20.46 -4.03
CA ASN A 4 -13.57 -20.78 -3.78
C ASN A 4 -13.28 -22.17 -4.32
N VAL A 5 -12.15 -22.32 -4.99
CA VAL A 5 -11.64 -23.60 -5.46
C VAL A 5 -10.16 -23.67 -5.10
N GLY A 6 -9.79 -24.68 -4.34
CA GLY A 6 -8.43 -24.83 -3.85
C GLY A 6 -7.91 -26.27 -3.96
N ILE A 7 -6.60 -26.37 -3.98
CA ILE A 7 -5.86 -27.63 -3.88
C ILE A 7 -4.73 -27.45 -2.88
N SER A 8 -4.60 -28.40 -1.98
CA SER A 8 -3.49 -28.46 -1.02
C SER A 8 -2.83 -29.82 -1.14
N THR A 9 -1.51 -29.83 -1.23
CA THR A 9 -0.74 -31.06 -1.34
C THR A 9 0.62 -30.95 -0.65
N ARG A 10 1.12 -32.08 -0.20
CA ARG A 10 2.48 -32.22 0.29
C ARG A 10 3.21 -33.28 -0.52
N VAL A 11 4.36 -32.91 -1.08
CA VAL A 11 5.15 -33.75 -1.98
C VAL A 11 6.49 -34.06 -1.34
N PHE A 12 6.93 -35.32 -1.38
CA PHE A 12 8.18 -35.83 -0.83
C PHE A 12 8.39 -35.49 0.65
N ASP A 13 7.33 -35.27 1.42
CA ASP A 13 7.36 -34.80 2.82
C ASP A 13 8.17 -33.52 3.08
N ARG A 14 8.52 -32.81 2.03
CA ARG A 14 9.35 -31.60 2.08
C ARG A 14 8.72 -30.36 1.46
N PHE A 15 7.86 -30.55 0.46
CA PHE A 15 7.21 -29.44 -0.26
C PHE A 15 5.74 -29.42 0.08
N SER A 16 5.28 -28.36 0.69
CA SER A 16 3.85 -28.05 0.83
C SER A 16 3.44 -26.96 -0.16
N VAL A 17 2.36 -27.20 -0.87
CA VAL A 17 1.80 -26.26 -1.86
C VAL A 17 0.31 -26.18 -1.61
N GLU A 18 -0.20 -24.97 -1.49
CA GLU A 18 -1.61 -24.66 -1.42
C GLU A 18 -1.91 -23.57 -2.43
N LEU A 19 -2.90 -23.83 -3.28
CA LEU A 19 -3.38 -22.92 -4.31
C LEU A 19 -4.86 -22.74 -4.13
N GLU A 20 -5.33 -21.51 -4.02
CA GLU A 20 -6.74 -21.18 -3.93
C GLU A 20 -7.08 -20.11 -4.96
N PHE A 21 -8.19 -20.32 -5.70
CA PHE A 21 -8.79 -19.32 -6.57
C PHE A 21 -10.13 -18.91 -5.98
N TYR A 22 -10.39 -17.62 -5.95
CA TYR A 22 -11.63 -17.11 -5.42
C TYR A 22 -12.29 -16.09 -6.36
N ASN A 23 -13.63 -16.06 -6.28
CA ASN A 23 -14.47 -15.05 -6.89
C ASN A 23 -15.58 -14.69 -5.90
N ARG A 24 -15.47 -13.52 -5.31
CA ARG A 24 -16.39 -12.99 -4.29
C ARG A 24 -17.17 -11.82 -4.86
N GLN A 25 -18.48 -11.99 -4.95
CA GLN A 25 -19.43 -10.93 -5.27
C GLN A 25 -20.06 -10.42 -3.98
N THR A 26 -19.95 -9.13 -3.72
CA THR A 26 -20.63 -8.40 -2.65
C THR A 26 -21.69 -7.53 -3.31
N ASP A 27 -22.94 -7.79 -3.02
CA ASP A 27 -24.07 -7.01 -3.52
C ASP A 27 -24.60 -6.14 -2.37
N ASP A 28 -25.32 -5.09 -2.71
CA ASP A 28 -26.05 -4.24 -1.79
C ASP A 28 -25.17 -3.65 -0.67
N MET A 29 -24.02 -3.12 -1.05
CA MET A 29 -23.11 -2.46 -0.11
C MET A 29 -23.75 -1.19 0.46
N LEU A 30 -23.76 -1.09 1.79
CA LEU A 30 -24.28 0.08 2.49
C LEU A 30 -23.29 1.23 2.44
N MET A 31 -23.76 2.39 1.97
CA MET A 31 -22.98 3.63 1.92
C MET A 31 -23.89 4.84 2.16
N GLY A 32 -23.28 5.97 2.53
CA GLY A 32 -23.98 7.25 2.60
C GLY A 32 -24.47 7.66 1.22
N TYR A 33 -25.78 7.78 1.06
CA TYR A 33 -26.46 8.30 -0.12
C TYR A 33 -26.92 9.74 0.17
N PRO A 34 -26.53 10.73 -0.64
CA PRO A 34 -26.99 12.10 -0.44
C PRO A 34 -28.48 12.21 -0.69
N LEU A 35 -29.16 12.82 0.24
CA LEU A 35 -30.58 13.16 0.11
C LEU A 35 -30.75 14.61 -0.35
N SER A 36 -31.90 14.90 -0.99
CA SER A 36 -32.28 16.29 -1.23
C SER A 36 -32.40 17.02 0.11
N TYR A 37 -31.85 18.21 0.21
CA TYR A 37 -31.96 19.06 1.42
C TYR A 37 -33.42 19.34 1.82
N THR A 38 -34.37 19.15 0.90
CA THR A 38 -35.83 19.27 1.19
C THR A 38 -36.34 18.21 2.14
N THR A 39 -35.59 17.10 2.35
CA THR A 39 -35.94 16.02 3.30
C THR A 39 -35.59 16.35 4.75
N GLY A 40 -34.82 17.42 4.98
CA GLY A 40 -34.28 17.76 6.31
C GLY A 40 -33.05 16.91 6.76
N HIS A 41 -32.59 15.99 5.94
CA HIS A 41 -31.41 15.17 6.18
C HIS A 41 -30.43 15.29 5.02
N GLY A 42 -29.13 15.37 5.31
CA GLY A 42 -28.07 15.48 4.28
C GLY A 42 -27.76 14.15 3.58
N SER A 43 -27.90 13.04 4.28
CA SER A 43 -27.63 11.69 3.74
C SER A 43 -28.46 10.62 4.45
N SER A 44 -28.66 9.51 3.77
CA SER A 44 -29.19 8.24 4.30
C SER A 44 -28.21 7.12 3.99
N VAL A 45 -28.23 6.05 4.80
CA VAL A 45 -27.44 4.85 4.49
C VAL A 45 -28.31 3.95 3.60
N GLU A 46 -27.86 3.75 2.39
CA GLU A 46 -28.60 3.03 1.35
C GLU A 46 -27.71 1.93 0.71
N ASN A 47 -28.34 0.99 0.02
CA ASN A 47 -27.68 -0.03 -0.79
C ASN A 47 -27.16 0.58 -2.09
N VAL A 48 -25.92 1.06 -2.10
CA VAL A 48 -25.40 1.97 -3.13
C VAL A 48 -24.65 1.25 -4.25
N ALA A 49 -23.94 0.17 -3.93
CA ALA A 49 -23.00 -0.42 -4.86
C ALA A 49 -22.93 -1.95 -4.76
N SER A 50 -22.43 -2.56 -5.82
CA SER A 50 -21.98 -3.95 -5.82
C SER A 50 -20.53 -4.02 -6.28
N MET A 51 -19.78 -4.95 -5.74
CA MET A 51 -18.35 -5.09 -5.97
C MET A 51 -17.98 -6.56 -6.14
N ARG A 52 -17.01 -6.81 -7.00
CA ARG A 52 -16.43 -8.14 -7.19
C ARG A 52 -14.95 -8.11 -6.86
N ASN A 53 -14.51 -9.09 -6.06
CA ASN A 53 -13.13 -9.40 -5.81
C ASN A 53 -12.83 -10.78 -6.38
N ARG A 54 -11.82 -10.88 -7.22
CA ARG A 54 -11.37 -12.16 -7.78
C ARG A 54 -9.85 -12.22 -7.76
N GLY A 55 -9.34 -13.39 -7.46
CA GLY A 55 -7.91 -13.54 -7.34
C GLY A 55 -7.49 -14.96 -7.01
N PHE A 56 -6.26 -15.06 -6.56
CA PHE A 56 -5.70 -16.32 -6.12
C PHE A 56 -4.76 -16.11 -4.92
N ASP A 57 -4.67 -17.16 -4.12
CA ASP A 57 -3.73 -17.30 -3.01
C ASP A 57 -2.81 -18.49 -3.30
N ILE A 58 -1.51 -18.27 -3.10
CA ILE A 58 -0.48 -19.32 -3.20
C ILE A 58 0.24 -19.36 -1.86
N THR A 59 0.30 -20.53 -1.24
CA THR A 59 1.15 -20.77 -0.08
C THR A 59 2.15 -21.89 -0.40
N LEU A 60 3.42 -21.62 -0.16
CA LEU A 60 4.52 -22.55 -0.40
C LEU A 60 5.32 -22.76 0.89
N GLY A 61 5.69 -23.98 1.15
CA GLY A 61 6.60 -24.32 2.24
C GLY A 61 7.62 -25.37 1.78
N VAL A 62 8.87 -25.21 2.17
CA VAL A 62 9.96 -26.10 1.76
C VAL A 62 10.88 -26.36 2.96
N ASP A 63 11.02 -27.65 3.31
CA ASP A 63 12.11 -28.12 4.17
C ASP A 63 13.36 -28.37 3.31
N ILE A 64 14.22 -27.33 3.19
CA ILE A 64 15.42 -27.38 2.33
C ILE A 64 16.39 -28.42 2.83
N LEU A 65 16.65 -28.43 4.14
CA LEU A 65 17.53 -29.36 4.78
C LEU A 65 17.03 -29.69 6.19
N LYS A 66 17.01 -30.95 6.52
CA LYS A 66 16.67 -31.46 7.86
C LYS A 66 17.58 -32.63 8.22
N THR A 67 18.52 -32.36 9.09
CA THR A 67 19.46 -33.35 9.65
C THR A 67 19.38 -33.31 11.18
N ARG A 68 20.16 -34.16 11.86
CA ARG A 68 20.21 -34.16 13.32
C ARG A 68 20.63 -32.82 13.92
N ASP A 69 21.61 -32.15 13.32
CA ASP A 69 22.26 -30.96 13.86
C ASP A 69 21.93 -29.70 13.09
N PHE A 70 21.26 -29.80 11.92
CA PHE A 70 20.97 -28.70 11.03
C PHE A 70 19.58 -28.82 10.48
N SER A 71 18.82 -27.71 10.51
CA SER A 71 17.53 -27.56 9.88
C SER A 71 17.44 -26.24 9.16
N TRP A 72 16.85 -26.24 7.96
CA TRP A 72 16.54 -25.02 7.23
C TRP A 72 15.25 -25.20 6.48
N SER A 73 14.29 -24.33 6.76
CA SER A 73 13.01 -24.26 6.07
C SER A 73 12.72 -22.85 5.58
N VAL A 74 11.98 -22.75 4.49
CA VAL A 74 11.49 -21.51 3.91
C VAL A 74 10.01 -21.67 3.63
N SER A 75 9.23 -20.66 3.94
CA SER A 75 7.82 -20.61 3.59
C SER A 75 7.45 -19.23 3.05
N GLY A 76 6.39 -19.16 2.26
CA GLY A 76 5.89 -17.90 1.73
C GLY A 76 4.47 -18.03 1.23
N ASN A 77 3.81 -16.90 1.18
CA ASN A 77 2.49 -16.77 0.60
C ASN A 77 2.44 -15.56 -0.34
N LEU A 78 1.61 -15.67 -1.37
CA LEU A 78 1.36 -14.63 -2.36
C LEU A 78 -0.14 -14.56 -2.62
N ASN A 79 -0.72 -13.39 -2.42
CA ASN A 79 -2.08 -13.07 -2.81
C ASN A 79 -2.08 -12.11 -3.99
N TYR A 80 -2.95 -12.37 -4.95
CA TYR A 80 -3.34 -11.41 -5.98
C TYR A 80 -4.85 -11.19 -5.90
N ASN A 81 -5.27 -9.93 -5.80
CA ASN A 81 -6.67 -9.54 -5.79
C ASN A 81 -6.95 -8.47 -6.84
N LYS A 82 -7.90 -8.75 -7.72
CA LYS A 82 -8.52 -7.75 -8.60
C LYS A 82 -9.87 -7.37 -8.05
N ASN A 83 -9.98 -6.13 -7.59
CA ASN A 83 -11.23 -5.51 -7.16
C ASN A 83 -11.87 -4.77 -8.34
N GLU A 84 -13.20 -4.79 -8.44
CA GLU A 84 -13.95 -4.14 -9.50
C GLU A 84 -15.36 -3.77 -9.00
N ILE A 85 -15.76 -2.52 -9.16
CA ILE A 85 -17.14 -2.08 -8.95
C ILE A 85 -17.98 -2.60 -10.10
N THR A 86 -19.02 -3.38 -9.81
CA THR A 86 -19.85 -4.02 -10.82
C THR A 86 -21.17 -3.31 -11.06
N LYS A 87 -21.64 -2.54 -10.08
CA LYS A 87 -22.90 -1.79 -10.15
C LYS A 87 -22.88 -0.63 -9.17
N LEU A 88 -23.49 0.46 -9.57
CA LEU A 88 -23.85 1.60 -8.72
C LEU A 88 -25.37 1.74 -8.68
N PHE A 89 -25.87 2.47 -7.69
CA PHE A 89 -27.32 2.73 -7.52
C PHE A 89 -27.90 3.47 -8.73
N ASN A 90 -29.19 3.32 -8.96
CA ASN A 90 -29.94 3.98 -10.03
C ASN A 90 -29.35 3.81 -11.44
N GLY A 91 -28.49 2.78 -11.67
CA GLY A 91 -27.87 2.53 -12.97
C GLY A 91 -26.81 3.56 -13.37
N LEU A 92 -26.25 4.32 -12.41
CA LEU A 92 -25.16 5.24 -12.67
C LEU A 92 -23.89 4.50 -13.09
N ASP A 93 -23.16 5.07 -14.03
CA ASP A 93 -21.83 4.59 -14.42
C ASP A 93 -20.75 5.07 -13.46
N GLU A 94 -20.91 6.28 -12.91
CA GLU A 94 -19.95 6.86 -11.96
C GLU A 94 -20.68 7.70 -10.90
N TYR A 95 -20.04 7.82 -9.74
CA TYR A 95 -20.55 8.55 -8.60
C TYR A 95 -19.43 9.14 -7.76
N THR A 96 -19.51 10.42 -7.44
CA THR A 96 -18.59 11.10 -6.53
C THR A 96 -19.15 11.04 -5.11
N LEU A 97 -18.38 10.51 -4.17
CA LEU A 97 -18.77 10.52 -2.76
C LEU A 97 -18.70 11.95 -2.23
N PRO A 98 -19.80 12.47 -1.68
CA PRO A 98 -19.80 13.80 -1.10
C PRO A 98 -18.72 13.95 -0.04
N ASP A 99 -18.11 15.12 0.03
CA ASP A 99 -17.14 15.55 1.06
C ASP A 99 -15.84 14.73 1.15
N THR A 100 -15.62 13.75 0.26
CA THR A 100 -14.43 12.90 0.28
C THR A 100 -13.50 13.09 -0.92
N GLY A 101 -13.98 13.69 -2.00
CA GLY A 101 -13.26 13.75 -3.29
C GLY A 101 -13.06 12.39 -3.98
N LEU A 102 -13.59 11.31 -3.40
CA LEU A 102 -13.50 9.98 -3.98
C LEU A 102 -14.55 9.79 -5.08
N LYS A 103 -14.15 9.26 -6.20
CA LYS A 103 -15.02 8.93 -7.33
C LYS A 103 -15.03 7.44 -7.59
N MET A 104 -16.22 6.89 -7.73
CA MET A 104 -16.44 5.49 -8.11
C MET A 104 -16.85 5.41 -9.57
N LYS A 105 -16.44 4.36 -10.26
CA LYS A 105 -16.85 4.06 -11.62
C LYS A 105 -17.02 2.57 -11.84
N VAL A 106 -18.12 2.19 -12.51
CA VAL A 106 -18.34 0.79 -12.91
C VAL A 106 -17.20 0.32 -13.80
N GLY A 107 -16.69 -0.89 -13.53
CA GLY A 107 -15.54 -1.48 -14.22
C GLY A 107 -14.17 -1.04 -13.67
N LYS A 108 -14.13 -0.11 -12.71
CA LYS A 108 -12.90 0.34 -12.05
C LYS A 108 -12.76 -0.27 -10.67
N PRO A 109 -11.53 -0.37 -10.13
CA PRO A 109 -11.34 -0.79 -8.76
C PRO A 109 -11.86 0.28 -7.79
N TRP A 110 -12.35 -0.17 -6.64
CA TRP A 110 -12.57 0.70 -5.49
C TRP A 110 -11.24 1.32 -5.06
N GLY A 111 -11.20 2.66 -4.90
CA GLY A 111 -10.00 3.37 -4.49
C GLY A 111 -9.00 3.65 -5.62
N GLU A 112 -9.43 3.59 -6.89
CA GLU A 112 -8.64 4.20 -7.97
C GLU A 112 -8.69 5.72 -7.80
N TYR A 113 -7.51 6.36 -7.84
CA TYR A 113 -7.39 7.80 -7.66
C TYR A 113 -7.93 8.56 -8.85
N TYR A 114 -8.64 9.67 -8.54
CA TYR A 114 -9.24 10.58 -9.49
C TYR A 114 -8.71 11.99 -9.23
N TYR A 115 -7.69 12.39 -10.00
CA TYR A 115 -6.96 13.64 -9.79
C TYR A 115 -6.62 14.33 -11.11
N VAL A 116 -6.33 15.62 -11.01
CA VAL A 116 -5.70 16.40 -12.08
C VAL A 116 -4.26 15.89 -12.26
N ARG A 117 -3.86 15.69 -13.49
CA ARG A 117 -2.51 15.17 -13.82
C ARG A 117 -1.52 16.31 -13.84
N TRP A 118 -0.60 16.32 -12.88
CA TRP A 118 0.54 17.24 -12.87
C TRP A 118 1.54 16.86 -13.96
N ALA A 119 2.00 17.86 -14.74
CA ALA A 119 2.93 17.67 -15.85
C ALA A 119 4.38 18.09 -15.53
N GLY A 120 4.58 18.75 -14.38
CA GLY A 120 5.89 19.24 -13.96
C GLY A 120 5.91 20.77 -13.80
N VAL A 121 7.08 21.28 -13.40
CA VAL A 121 7.37 22.72 -13.37
C VAL A 121 7.94 23.13 -14.71
N ASP A 122 7.41 24.19 -15.32
CA ASP A 122 7.94 24.74 -16.57
C ASP A 122 9.33 25.40 -16.30
N PRO A 123 10.42 24.89 -16.90
CA PRO A 123 11.76 25.43 -16.65
C PRO A 123 11.94 26.89 -17.09
N ARG A 124 11.06 27.42 -17.93
CA ARG A 124 11.17 28.77 -18.50
C ARG A 124 10.77 29.85 -17.50
N ASP A 125 9.78 29.57 -16.65
CA ASP A 125 9.19 30.56 -15.74
C ASP A 125 8.86 30.02 -14.33
N GLY A 126 9.11 28.72 -14.08
CA GLY A 126 8.94 28.11 -12.77
C GLY A 126 7.50 27.81 -12.36
N TYR A 127 6.54 27.94 -13.26
CA TYR A 127 5.14 27.65 -12.95
C TYR A 127 4.84 26.16 -13.05
N ASN A 128 3.95 25.68 -12.17
CA ASN A 128 3.37 24.35 -12.31
C ASN A 128 2.59 24.24 -13.61
N THR A 129 2.63 23.06 -14.20
CA THR A 129 1.84 22.72 -15.39
C THR A 129 1.05 21.45 -15.13
N TRP A 130 -0.11 21.39 -15.74
CA TRP A 130 -1.02 20.24 -15.66
C TRP A 130 -1.47 19.82 -17.04
N TYR A 131 -2.06 18.64 -17.13
CA TYR A 131 -2.81 18.20 -18.31
C TYR A 131 -4.29 18.44 -18.07
N ASP A 132 -4.95 19.10 -19.02
CA ASP A 132 -6.41 19.16 -19.06
C ASP A 132 -7.01 17.76 -19.30
N LYS A 133 -8.34 17.65 -19.26
CA LYS A 133 -9.07 16.38 -19.53
C LYS A 133 -8.81 15.84 -20.95
N ASN A 134 -8.42 16.67 -21.89
CA ASN A 134 -8.11 16.29 -23.29
C ASN A 134 -6.63 15.93 -23.49
N GLY A 135 -5.80 16.13 -22.46
CA GLY A 135 -4.35 15.83 -22.51
C GLY A 135 -3.49 17.01 -22.98
N ASN A 136 -4.02 18.21 -23.11
CA ASN A 136 -3.24 19.40 -23.45
C ASN A 136 -2.58 19.97 -22.19
N LEU A 137 -1.40 20.56 -22.37
CA LEU A 137 -0.70 21.28 -21.28
C LEU A 137 -1.38 22.61 -20.98
N THR A 138 -1.55 22.90 -19.69
CA THR A 138 -2.09 24.16 -19.17
C THR A 138 -1.34 24.59 -17.92
N LYS A 139 -1.31 25.90 -17.66
CA LYS A 139 -0.84 26.50 -16.41
C LYS A 139 -1.98 26.86 -15.46
N SER A 140 -3.21 26.67 -15.88
CA SER A 140 -4.40 26.87 -15.06
C SER A 140 -4.84 25.55 -14.45
N TYR A 141 -4.82 25.45 -13.13
CA TYR A 141 -5.36 24.30 -12.40
C TYR A 141 -6.89 24.37 -12.41
N SER A 142 -7.54 23.26 -12.74
CA SER A 142 -8.98 23.09 -12.61
C SER A 142 -9.30 21.67 -12.15
N GLU A 143 -10.12 21.53 -11.11
CA GLU A 143 -10.61 20.22 -10.66
C GLU A 143 -11.47 19.51 -11.72
N GLU A 144 -12.02 20.26 -12.70
CA GLU A 144 -12.77 19.69 -13.81
C GLU A 144 -11.89 18.87 -14.78
N ASP A 145 -10.56 19.04 -14.71
CA ASP A 145 -9.58 18.32 -15.49
C ASP A 145 -9.12 17.00 -14.82
N ALA A 146 -9.72 16.68 -13.67
CA ALA A 146 -9.43 15.41 -13.00
C ALA A 146 -9.87 14.22 -13.85
N VAL A 147 -9.06 13.16 -13.81
CA VAL A 147 -9.30 11.89 -14.50
C VAL A 147 -8.91 10.71 -13.60
N PHE A 148 -9.41 9.52 -13.92
CA PHE A 148 -8.91 8.30 -13.32
C PHE A 148 -7.47 8.06 -13.79
N VAL A 149 -6.52 8.03 -12.86
CA VAL A 149 -5.08 8.02 -13.19
C VAL A 149 -4.48 6.62 -13.32
N GLY A 150 -5.29 5.57 -13.22
CA GLY A 150 -4.84 4.18 -13.31
C GLY A 150 -3.98 3.72 -12.13
N LYS A 151 -4.00 4.47 -11.04
CA LYS A 151 -3.27 4.18 -9.80
C LYS A 151 -4.27 3.96 -8.68
N GLN A 152 -4.07 2.92 -7.89
CA GLN A 152 -5.03 2.50 -6.87
C GLN A 152 -4.43 2.52 -5.48
N ARG A 153 -5.27 2.80 -4.49
CA ARG A 153 -4.94 2.84 -3.08
C ARG A 153 -4.59 1.47 -2.51
N TYR A 154 -5.31 0.44 -2.93
CA TYR A 154 -5.14 -0.92 -2.40
C TYR A 154 -4.18 -1.73 -3.27
N ALA A 155 -3.23 -2.40 -2.60
CA ALA A 155 -2.25 -3.24 -3.28
C ALA A 155 -2.95 -4.43 -3.97
N PRO A 156 -2.79 -4.62 -5.29
CA PRO A 156 -3.27 -5.83 -5.94
C PRO A 156 -2.46 -7.06 -5.58
N TRP A 157 -1.21 -6.90 -5.17
CA TRP A 157 -0.32 -7.96 -4.75
C TRP A 157 0.08 -7.78 -3.30
N SER A 158 -0.07 -8.81 -2.50
CA SER A 158 0.40 -8.85 -1.12
C SER A 158 0.90 -10.24 -0.76
N GLY A 159 1.72 -10.30 0.27
CA GLY A 159 2.23 -11.58 0.74
C GLY A 159 3.31 -11.45 1.76
N GLY A 160 3.94 -12.57 2.05
CA GLY A 160 5.07 -12.64 2.94
C GLY A 160 5.91 -13.87 2.68
N PHE A 161 7.10 -13.87 3.21
CA PHE A 161 7.96 -15.04 3.22
C PHE A 161 8.78 -15.05 4.51
N GLY A 162 9.12 -16.26 4.94
CA GLY A 162 9.91 -16.47 6.14
C GLY A 162 10.94 -17.56 5.94
N THR A 163 12.01 -17.49 6.73
CA THR A 163 13.04 -18.52 6.80
C THR A 163 13.30 -18.89 8.25
N GLN A 164 13.49 -20.17 8.49
CA GLN A 164 13.89 -20.70 9.80
C GLN A 164 15.14 -21.56 9.65
N PHE A 165 16.15 -21.22 10.39
CA PHE A 165 17.45 -21.88 10.40
C PHE A 165 17.77 -22.36 11.80
N GLY A 166 18.24 -23.59 11.92
CA GLY A 166 18.69 -24.19 13.17
C GLY A 166 20.01 -24.93 13.00
N TRP A 167 20.96 -24.68 13.90
CA TRP A 167 22.25 -25.35 13.92
C TRP A 167 22.81 -25.44 15.33
N LYS A 168 22.98 -26.69 15.84
CA LYS A 168 23.64 -26.99 17.14
C LYS A 168 23.21 -26.05 18.28
N GLY A 169 21.91 -25.82 18.44
CA GLY A 169 21.34 -24.94 19.47
C GLY A 169 21.15 -23.49 19.05
N ILE A 170 21.77 -23.02 17.96
CA ILE A 170 21.50 -21.74 17.36
C ILE A 170 20.18 -21.84 16.55
N SER A 171 19.30 -20.87 16.70
CA SER A 171 18.08 -20.73 15.89
C SER A 171 17.98 -19.31 15.36
N VAL A 172 17.67 -19.17 14.07
CA VAL A 172 17.41 -17.90 13.43
C VAL A 172 16.09 -18.01 12.68
N SER A 173 15.18 -17.10 12.91
CA SER A 173 13.98 -16.94 12.08
C SER A 173 13.85 -15.48 11.62
N ALA A 174 13.49 -15.29 10.36
CA ALA A 174 13.22 -13.99 9.80
C ALA A 174 11.95 -14.06 8.96
N ASP A 175 11.03 -13.12 9.21
CA ASP A 175 9.75 -13.02 8.52
C ASP A 175 9.61 -11.67 7.84
N PHE A 176 9.18 -11.70 6.58
CA PHE A 176 8.99 -10.53 5.74
C PHE A 176 7.55 -10.44 5.26
N SER A 177 7.05 -9.23 5.12
CA SER A 177 5.81 -8.94 4.42
C SER A 177 6.04 -7.93 3.30
N PHE A 178 5.20 -7.97 2.28
CA PHE A 178 5.25 -7.01 1.18
C PHE A 178 3.84 -6.69 0.67
N MET A 179 3.69 -5.46 0.15
CA MET A 179 2.55 -5.02 -0.63
C MET A 179 3.06 -4.29 -1.87
N LEU A 180 2.53 -4.64 -3.05
CA LEU A 180 3.02 -4.09 -4.32
C LEU A 180 1.86 -3.55 -5.16
N GLY A 181 2.11 -2.44 -5.84
CA GLY A 181 1.16 -1.81 -6.75
C GLY A 181 0.18 -0.87 -6.06
N GLN A 182 0.35 -0.58 -4.78
CA GLN A 182 -0.40 0.47 -4.09
C GLN A 182 0.24 1.84 -4.29
N TYR A 183 -0.61 2.85 -4.29
CA TYR A 183 -0.22 4.26 -4.30
C TYR A 183 -0.86 4.96 -3.10
N MET A 184 -0.18 5.95 -2.57
CA MET A 184 -0.69 6.78 -1.47
C MET A 184 -0.46 8.25 -1.79
N LEU A 185 -1.41 9.08 -1.37
CA LEU A 185 -1.24 10.53 -1.40
C LEU A 185 -0.33 10.92 -0.24
N ASN A 186 0.82 11.52 -0.54
CA ASN A 186 1.71 12.05 0.49
C ASN A 186 1.26 13.46 0.88
N ASN A 187 0.28 13.50 1.78
CA ASN A 187 -0.37 14.75 2.19
C ASN A 187 0.58 15.70 2.94
N GLU A 188 1.58 15.17 3.65
CA GLU A 188 2.56 16.00 4.39
C GLU A 188 3.36 16.89 3.45
N ARG A 189 3.63 16.41 2.23
CA ARG A 189 4.36 17.21 1.22
C ARG A 189 3.58 18.44 0.78
N PHE A 190 2.24 18.41 0.82
CA PHE A 190 1.43 19.59 0.52
C PHE A 190 1.74 20.76 1.45
N PHE A 191 2.08 20.48 2.70
CA PHE A 191 2.43 21.49 3.71
C PHE A 191 3.93 21.78 3.75
N THR A 192 4.77 20.74 3.61
CA THR A 192 6.21 20.83 3.85
C THR A 192 7.05 21.09 2.60
N GLU A 193 6.49 20.97 1.40
CA GLU A 193 7.13 21.26 0.12
C GLU A 193 6.35 22.29 -0.72
N ASN A 194 5.45 23.05 -0.09
CA ASN A 194 4.65 24.07 -0.75
C ASN A 194 5.08 25.48 -0.29
N PRO A 195 5.57 26.32 -1.20
CA PRO A 195 6.06 27.67 -0.85
C PRO A 195 5.04 28.53 -0.10
N THR A 196 3.74 28.31 -0.31
CA THR A 196 2.66 29.03 0.37
C THR A 196 2.74 28.88 1.90
N PHE A 197 3.20 27.74 2.39
CA PHE A 197 3.27 27.43 3.82
C PHE A 197 4.65 27.70 4.44
N ALA A 198 5.62 28.24 3.68
CA ALA A 198 6.98 28.48 4.17
C ALA A 198 7.06 29.43 5.37
N GLY A 199 6.04 30.27 5.59
CA GLY A 199 5.98 31.18 6.73
C GLY A 199 5.28 30.61 7.97
N SER A 200 4.54 29.50 7.86
CA SER A 200 3.73 28.91 8.94
C SER A 200 4.20 27.52 9.36
N ASP A 201 4.72 26.74 8.41
CA ASP A 201 5.06 25.35 8.61
C ASP A 201 6.56 25.08 8.39
N ASN A 202 7.09 24.09 9.11
CA ASN A 202 8.43 23.60 8.88
C ASN A 202 8.52 23.00 7.47
N GLN A 203 9.56 23.39 6.73
CA GLN A 203 9.79 22.96 5.37
C GLN A 203 10.85 21.87 5.29
N THR A 204 10.75 21.00 4.29
CA THR A 204 11.78 20.00 4.01
C THR A 204 12.99 20.64 3.30
N VAL A 205 14.12 19.94 3.29
CA VAL A 205 15.31 20.35 2.54
C VAL A 205 15.08 20.40 1.02
N GLU A 206 14.07 19.72 0.52
CA GLU A 206 13.67 19.75 -0.89
C GLU A 206 13.28 21.16 -1.35
N MET A 207 12.79 22.00 -0.44
CA MET A 207 12.48 23.41 -0.73
C MET A 207 13.71 24.22 -1.21
N LEU A 208 14.92 23.79 -0.88
CA LEU A 208 16.15 24.40 -1.40
C LEU A 208 16.32 24.19 -2.92
N THR A 209 15.58 23.23 -3.48
CA THR A 209 15.55 22.96 -4.93
C THR A 209 14.46 23.73 -5.67
N MET A 210 13.70 24.60 -4.98
CA MET A 210 12.68 25.44 -5.59
C MET A 210 13.25 26.20 -6.80
N TRP A 211 12.46 26.33 -7.86
CA TRP A 211 12.86 27.05 -9.07
C TRP A 211 13.29 28.51 -8.75
N GLN A 212 14.44 28.93 -9.27
CA GLN A 212 15.06 30.23 -9.04
C GLN A 212 15.22 31.05 -10.32
N LYS A 213 15.51 30.39 -11.44
CA LYS A 213 15.82 31.06 -12.70
C LYS A 213 15.49 30.20 -13.92
N PRO A 214 15.27 30.81 -15.10
CA PRO A 214 15.05 30.09 -16.34
C PRO A 214 16.14 29.04 -16.63
N GLY A 215 15.69 27.82 -16.92
CA GLY A 215 16.53 26.65 -17.14
C GLY A 215 16.63 25.71 -15.94
N ASP A 216 16.18 26.09 -14.76
CA ASP A 216 16.17 25.20 -13.60
C ASP A 216 15.12 24.07 -13.80
N VAL A 217 15.56 22.83 -13.61
CA VAL A 217 14.71 21.64 -13.65
C VAL A 217 14.47 21.17 -12.22
N THR A 218 13.27 21.39 -11.73
CA THR A 218 12.90 21.12 -10.34
C THR A 218 11.47 20.59 -10.23
N ARG A 219 11.13 20.07 -9.05
CA ARG A 219 9.77 19.63 -8.72
C ARG A 219 9.00 20.67 -7.91
N ILE A 220 9.66 21.69 -7.42
CA ILE A 220 9.04 22.74 -6.59
C ILE A 220 9.00 24.03 -7.42
N ALA A 221 7.79 24.48 -7.68
CA ALA A 221 7.52 25.68 -8.46
C ALA A 221 7.84 26.97 -7.68
N THR A 222 7.72 28.12 -8.35
CA THR A 222 7.82 29.43 -7.72
C THR A 222 6.69 29.63 -6.70
N PRO A 223 6.83 30.57 -5.74
CA PRO A 223 5.76 30.92 -4.81
C PRO A 223 4.46 31.40 -5.49
N ASP A 224 4.56 31.96 -6.70
CA ASP A 224 3.41 32.44 -7.48
C ASP A 224 2.58 31.30 -8.12
N SER A 225 3.12 30.07 -8.08
CA SER A 225 2.45 28.87 -8.59
C SER A 225 2.46 27.77 -7.56
N PRO A 226 1.65 27.87 -6.49
CA PRO A 226 1.66 26.95 -5.38
C PRO A 226 1.24 25.54 -5.78
N MET A 227 1.66 24.55 -4.97
CA MET A 227 1.27 23.16 -5.12
C MET A 227 -0.24 22.99 -4.95
N GLN A 228 -0.82 22.09 -5.73
CA GLN A 228 -2.24 21.71 -5.66
C GLN A 228 -2.37 20.25 -5.23
N PHE A 229 -3.58 19.85 -4.83
CA PHE A 229 -3.89 18.43 -4.60
C PHE A 229 -4.09 17.71 -5.93
N ASP A 230 -3.00 17.18 -6.46
CA ASP A 230 -2.94 16.55 -7.76
C ASP A 230 -2.00 15.32 -7.75
N THR A 231 -1.69 14.78 -8.91
CA THR A 231 -0.82 13.59 -9.01
C THR A 231 0.64 13.84 -8.60
N HIS A 232 1.06 15.06 -8.34
CA HIS A 232 2.38 15.38 -7.80
C HIS A 232 2.57 14.76 -6.39
N LEU A 233 1.50 14.72 -5.61
CA LEU A 233 1.50 14.15 -4.25
C LEU A 233 1.32 12.64 -4.24
N LEU A 234 0.98 12.01 -5.38
CA LEU A 234 0.66 10.59 -5.48
C LEU A 234 1.94 9.77 -5.69
N GLU A 235 2.33 9.03 -4.68
CA GLU A 235 3.56 8.24 -4.65
C GLU A 235 3.29 6.74 -4.68
N ASN A 236 4.24 5.98 -5.25
CA ASN A 236 4.22 4.52 -5.18
C ASN A 236 4.62 4.09 -3.77
N ALA A 237 3.67 3.52 -3.03
CA ALA A 237 3.83 3.06 -1.66
C ALA A 237 4.06 1.53 -1.57
N SER A 238 4.50 0.89 -2.65
CA SER A 238 4.94 -0.49 -2.59
C SER A 238 6.09 -0.64 -1.61
N PHE A 239 6.05 -1.69 -0.80
CA PHE A 239 7.09 -1.93 0.20
C PHE A 239 7.35 -3.42 0.46
N MET A 240 8.51 -3.70 1.02
CA MET A 240 8.85 -4.94 1.70
C MET A 240 9.41 -4.61 3.08
N ARG A 241 8.93 -5.31 4.11
CA ARG A 241 9.31 -5.08 5.52
C ARG A 241 9.71 -6.36 6.20
N MET A 242 10.85 -6.32 6.90
CA MET A 242 11.23 -7.37 7.85
C MET A 242 10.40 -7.18 9.12
N LYS A 243 9.34 -8.00 9.26
CA LYS A 243 8.39 -7.92 10.39
C LYS A 243 8.99 -8.44 11.67
N ASN A 244 9.78 -9.50 11.57
CA ASN A 244 10.33 -10.16 12.74
C ASN A 244 11.69 -10.77 12.41
N LEU A 245 12.64 -10.63 13.33
CA LEU A 245 13.91 -11.35 13.34
C LEU A 245 14.10 -11.89 14.74
N THR A 246 14.25 -13.21 14.86
CA THR A 246 14.58 -13.85 16.12
C THR A 246 15.88 -14.61 15.97
N VAL A 247 16.83 -14.33 16.85
CA VAL A 247 18.09 -15.08 16.97
C VAL A 247 18.15 -15.66 18.37
N GLY A 248 18.23 -16.96 18.48
CA GLY A 248 18.24 -17.66 19.77
C GLY A 248 19.37 -18.68 19.89
N TYR A 249 19.78 -18.89 21.10
CA TYR A 249 20.73 -19.96 21.45
C TYR A 249 20.21 -20.76 22.62
N THR A 250 20.03 -22.06 22.41
CA THR A 250 19.67 -23.03 23.46
C THR A 250 20.95 -23.64 23.99
N LEU A 251 21.20 -23.50 25.29
CA LEU A 251 22.39 -24.02 25.91
C LEU A 251 22.38 -25.55 25.87
N PRO A 252 23.56 -26.17 25.62
CA PRO A 252 23.71 -27.63 25.62
C PRO A 252 23.33 -28.23 26.96
N PRO A 253 22.63 -29.39 27.01
CA PRO A 253 22.22 -30.05 28.24
C PRO A 253 23.39 -30.29 29.22
N LYS A 254 24.57 -30.60 28.69
CA LYS A 254 25.80 -30.81 29.49
C LYS A 254 26.21 -29.59 30.32
N VAL A 255 25.91 -28.39 29.86
CA VAL A 255 26.19 -27.13 30.58
C VAL A 255 25.18 -26.90 31.67
N ILE A 256 23.90 -27.15 31.33
CA ILE A 256 22.75 -26.84 32.20
C ILE A 256 22.65 -27.84 33.35
N GLN A 257 22.92 -29.13 33.10
CA GLN A 257 22.91 -30.20 34.13
C GLN A 257 23.84 -29.93 35.29
N LYS A 258 24.92 -29.18 35.10
CA LYS A 258 25.81 -28.75 36.15
C LYS A 258 25.16 -27.85 37.21
N THR A 259 24.04 -27.22 36.89
CA THR A 259 23.31 -26.34 37.81
C THR A 259 22.45 -27.13 38.82
N GLY A 260 22.13 -28.40 38.53
CA GLY A 260 21.33 -29.29 39.39
C GLY A 260 19.82 -28.91 39.46
N VAL A 261 19.42 -27.74 38.97
CA VAL A 261 18.08 -27.17 39.13
C VAL A 261 17.39 -26.82 37.81
N ILE A 262 18.18 -26.42 36.78
CA ILE A 262 17.66 -25.97 35.51
C ILE A 262 17.66 -27.10 34.49
N SER A 263 16.51 -27.42 33.88
CA SER A 263 16.40 -28.48 32.87
C SER A 263 16.62 -27.98 31.42
N ASN A 264 16.32 -26.68 31.13
CA ASN A 264 16.54 -26.06 29.83
C ASN A 264 16.76 -24.55 30.01
N ALA A 265 17.67 -23.97 29.20
CA ALA A 265 17.89 -22.53 29.15
C ALA A 265 18.08 -22.08 27.69
N ARG A 266 17.40 -21.03 27.30
CA ARG A 266 17.50 -20.41 25.99
C ARG A 266 17.67 -18.91 26.17
N ILE A 267 18.63 -18.32 25.47
CA ILE A 267 18.81 -16.87 25.35
C ILE A 267 18.38 -16.51 23.94
N TYR A 268 17.62 -15.44 23.78
CA TYR A 268 17.20 -15.00 22.47
C TYR A 268 17.10 -13.48 22.38
N PHE A 269 17.29 -12.99 21.15
CA PHE A 269 17.05 -11.61 20.73
C PHE A 269 15.87 -11.60 19.77
N VAL A 270 14.97 -10.63 19.91
CA VAL A 270 13.85 -10.40 18.99
C VAL A 270 13.89 -8.95 18.54
N GLY A 271 13.93 -8.76 17.23
CA GLY A 271 13.76 -7.46 16.59
C GLY A 271 12.48 -7.43 15.74
N ARG A 272 11.75 -6.34 15.80
CA ARG A 272 10.52 -6.13 15.01
C ARG A 272 10.64 -4.91 14.12
N ASN A 273 10.11 -5.01 12.88
CA ASN A 273 10.12 -3.91 11.90
C ASN A 273 11.51 -3.29 11.68
N LEU A 274 12.56 -4.12 11.66
CA LEU A 274 13.96 -3.68 11.62
C LEU A 274 14.35 -3.04 10.29
N LEU A 275 13.70 -3.43 9.20
CA LEU A 275 14.02 -2.94 7.86
C LEU A 275 12.74 -2.76 7.06
N THR A 276 12.62 -1.62 6.39
CA THR A 276 11.59 -1.36 5.38
C THR A 276 12.26 -0.86 4.11
N VAL A 277 11.96 -1.52 3.00
CA VAL A 277 12.41 -1.13 1.65
C VAL A 277 11.20 -0.59 0.90
N THR A 278 11.24 0.69 0.54
CA THR A 278 10.17 1.39 -0.17
C THR A 278 10.71 2.58 -0.96
N LYS A 279 9.95 3.04 -1.95
CA LYS A 279 10.18 4.33 -2.63
C LYS A 279 9.27 5.44 -2.11
N TYR A 280 8.35 5.12 -1.23
CA TYR A 280 7.46 6.08 -0.59
C TYR A 280 8.27 7.00 0.33
N LYS A 281 8.06 8.30 0.21
CA LYS A 281 8.79 9.31 0.99
C LYS A 281 8.05 9.77 2.25
N GLY A 282 6.79 9.36 2.42
CA GLY A 282 6.02 9.61 3.64
C GLY A 282 6.47 8.74 4.82
N TYR A 283 5.79 8.85 5.96
CA TYR A 283 6.20 8.21 7.21
C TYR A 283 6.17 6.67 7.16
N ASP A 284 5.06 6.09 6.72
CA ASP A 284 4.90 4.63 6.70
C ASP A 284 4.06 4.17 5.50
N PRO A 285 4.63 3.35 4.59
CA PRO A 285 3.90 2.87 3.41
C PRO A 285 2.82 1.81 3.74
N GLU A 286 2.76 1.32 4.97
CA GLU A 286 1.76 0.35 5.43
C GLU A 286 0.53 1.03 6.04
N VAL A 287 0.67 2.26 6.49
CA VAL A 287 -0.40 3.03 7.14
C VAL A 287 -0.86 4.15 6.21
N ASP A 288 -2.06 4.00 5.67
CA ASP A 288 -2.71 5.07 4.90
C ASP A 288 -3.53 5.94 5.85
N SER A 289 -2.99 7.11 6.18
CA SER A 289 -3.60 8.10 7.08
C SER A 289 -4.57 9.06 6.37
N ASN A 290 -4.71 8.95 5.05
CA ASN A 290 -5.55 9.85 4.24
C ASN A 290 -6.97 9.27 4.08
N ILE A 291 -7.68 9.12 5.18
CA ILE A 291 -9.09 8.73 5.20
C ILE A 291 -9.93 9.96 5.54
#